data_3bc2062dfc33cb516a89c335eccb0980
#
_entry.id   3bc2062dfc33cb516a89c335eccb0980
#
_cell.length_a   1.000
_cell.length_b   1.000
_cell.length_c   1.000
_cell.angle_alpha   90.00
_cell.angle_beta   90.00
_cell.angle_gamma   90.00
#
_symmetry.space_group_name_H-M   'P 1'
#
loop_
_entity.id
_entity.type
_entity.pdbx_description
1 polymer ?
#
loop_
_entity_poly.entity_id
_entity_poly.type
_entity_poly.pdbx_seq_one_letter_code
_entity_poly.pdbx_strand_id
1 'polypeptide(L)'
;RRRQRQMCIRDSWPEFNQYASKQVKEIIETTEGRAINNATVDGTFCALPNVSVDTDGVYLYFIRQDWLDKLGLEVPKTVDELGEVAQKFKDAGLSPDYSIAGIDNGGRTYSNFLNSSNNGYGFDAVYQAFNATPGYFLKDDSGELYWGTTTDEMKEALTTLHDWYEKGLINPEVGTTTNGDNANNVKNGTCGIFMGPWWSLGYGNPDSFRNDNNANWQAYPLYTKDGEWNIHMKDVGTTYTMVNKNASDDVKKAIVIMNNVLVRDESTFDTSVAIGWYPLRNTMAATDECEYEYDALMGILKGESSADDYQQGGSKFNGLYKNLANDAATLSEVISSDYDGSRDLAVTDMDVNTNNGQFNRFYALLIGDRPYATLEPDHKIYSELYYTIDGMDTYWTQISDLEDKSILQFITGAKSLDEWDQFCTDWHVQGGDQILELVKDYLAE
;
A
#
# COMPACT_ATOMS: atom_id res chain seq x y z
N ARG A 1 -22.86 -9.52 -18.13
CA ARG A 1 -21.43 -9.21 -18.36
C ARG A 1 -20.50 -10.10 -17.52
N ARG A 2 -20.66 -10.29 -16.19
CA ARG A 2 -19.81 -11.20 -15.38
C ARG A 2 -19.77 -12.65 -15.92
N ARG A 3 -20.88 -13.24 -16.33
CA ARG A 3 -20.92 -14.61 -16.92
C ARG A 3 -20.26 -14.68 -18.31
N GLN A 4 -20.32 -13.64 -19.10
CA GLN A 4 -19.66 -13.60 -20.41
C GLN A 4 -18.12 -13.49 -20.28
N ARG A 5 -17.60 -12.69 -19.31
CA ARG A 5 -16.16 -12.55 -19.07
C ARG A 5 -15.53 -13.84 -18.50
N GLN A 6 -16.22 -14.56 -17.63
CA GLN A 6 -15.76 -15.90 -17.20
C GLN A 6 -15.72 -16.93 -18.34
N MET A 7 -16.57 -16.77 -19.37
CA MET A 7 -16.52 -17.63 -20.56
C MET A 7 -15.30 -17.33 -21.45
N CYS A 8 -14.85 -16.07 -21.55
CA CYS A 8 -13.68 -15.71 -22.36
C CYS A 8 -12.38 -16.34 -21.83
N ILE A 9 -12.16 -16.38 -20.53
CA ILE A 9 -11.00 -17.06 -19.92
C ILE A 9 -10.97 -18.54 -20.28
N ARG A 10 -12.13 -19.18 -20.27
CA ARG A 10 -12.27 -20.61 -20.55
C ARG A 10 -11.80 -20.99 -21.97
N ASP A 11 -11.96 -20.09 -22.92
CA ASP A 11 -11.68 -20.38 -24.32
C ASP A 11 -10.32 -19.85 -24.78
N SER A 12 -9.74 -18.84 -24.09
CA SER A 12 -8.51 -18.16 -24.53
C SER A 12 -7.22 -18.74 -23.95
N TRP A 13 -7.27 -19.36 -22.75
CA TRP A 13 -6.13 -20.09 -22.19
C TRP A 13 -6.61 -21.42 -21.55
N PRO A 14 -6.87 -22.46 -22.39
CA PRO A 14 -7.38 -23.75 -21.93
C PRO A 14 -6.50 -24.41 -20.85
N GLU A 15 -5.18 -24.27 -20.95
CA GLU A 15 -4.23 -24.85 -20.02
C GLU A 15 -4.36 -24.22 -18.63
N PHE A 16 -4.64 -22.92 -18.52
CA PHE A 16 -4.92 -22.30 -17.23
C PHE A 16 -6.15 -22.93 -16.57
N ASN A 17 -7.24 -23.03 -17.30
CA ASN A 17 -8.48 -23.64 -16.75
C ASN A 17 -8.29 -25.09 -16.33
N GLN A 18 -7.51 -25.85 -17.11
CA GLN A 18 -7.32 -27.28 -16.87
C GLN A 18 -6.31 -27.56 -15.75
N TYR A 19 -5.24 -26.76 -15.64
CA TYR A 19 -4.07 -27.08 -14.81
C TYR A 19 -3.86 -26.13 -13.63
N ALA A 20 -4.50 -24.95 -13.59
CA ALA A 20 -4.41 -24.07 -12.42
C ALA A 20 -5.01 -24.78 -11.20
N SER A 21 -4.28 -24.74 -10.09
CA SER A 21 -4.72 -25.35 -8.82
C SER A 21 -5.97 -24.65 -8.28
N LYS A 22 -6.65 -25.33 -7.37
CA LYS A 22 -7.78 -24.75 -6.65
C LYS A 22 -7.35 -23.47 -5.94
N GLN A 23 -6.21 -23.49 -5.25
CA GLN A 23 -5.66 -22.33 -4.52
C GLN A 23 -5.40 -21.12 -5.45
N VAL A 24 -4.73 -21.32 -6.60
CA VAL A 24 -4.53 -20.22 -7.58
C VAL A 24 -5.86 -19.60 -8.01
N LYS A 25 -6.86 -20.41 -8.26
CA LYS A 25 -8.19 -19.93 -8.66
C LYS A 25 -8.89 -19.18 -7.53
N GLU A 26 -8.83 -19.70 -6.31
CA GLU A 26 -9.41 -19.05 -5.12
C GLU A 26 -8.74 -17.70 -4.83
N ILE A 27 -7.41 -17.61 -4.93
CA ILE A 27 -6.69 -16.33 -4.79
C ILE A 27 -7.18 -15.32 -5.84
N ILE A 28 -7.27 -15.74 -7.10
CA ILE A 28 -7.79 -14.86 -8.17
C ILE A 28 -9.25 -14.45 -7.90
N GLU A 29 -10.06 -15.35 -7.33
CA GLU A 29 -11.45 -15.04 -6.98
C GLU A 29 -11.56 -13.98 -5.89
N THR A 30 -10.61 -13.87 -4.95
CA THR A 30 -10.60 -12.80 -3.93
C THR A 30 -10.53 -11.40 -4.56
N THR A 31 -9.99 -11.28 -5.78
CA THR A 31 -9.94 -10.01 -6.51
C THR A 31 -11.26 -9.58 -7.12
N GLU A 32 -12.35 -10.31 -6.93
CA GLU A 32 -13.66 -10.05 -7.52
C GLU A 32 -13.67 -9.90 -9.04
N GLY A 33 -12.70 -10.54 -9.71
CA GLY A 33 -12.51 -10.52 -11.16
C GLY A 33 -11.62 -9.39 -11.67
N ARG A 34 -11.11 -8.50 -10.82
CA ARG A 34 -10.23 -7.40 -11.22
C ARG A 34 -8.94 -7.91 -11.87
N ALA A 35 -8.26 -8.89 -11.25
CA ALA A 35 -7.04 -9.47 -11.79
C ALA A 35 -7.22 -10.08 -13.20
N ILE A 36 -8.35 -10.73 -13.43
CA ILE A 36 -8.67 -11.31 -14.74
C ILE A 36 -8.99 -10.21 -15.77
N ASN A 37 -9.74 -9.19 -15.36
CA ASN A 37 -10.08 -8.08 -16.25
C ASN A 37 -8.80 -7.38 -16.75
N ASN A 38 -7.86 -7.09 -15.85
CA ASN A 38 -6.60 -6.42 -16.17
C ASN A 38 -5.66 -7.29 -17.03
N ALA A 39 -5.80 -8.62 -16.95
CA ALA A 39 -5.03 -9.56 -17.76
C ALA A 39 -5.72 -9.97 -19.08
N THR A 40 -6.86 -9.33 -19.43
CA THR A 40 -7.67 -9.64 -20.60
C THR A 40 -7.64 -8.49 -21.61
N VAL A 41 -7.14 -8.76 -22.82
CA VAL A 41 -7.09 -7.81 -23.93
C VAL A 41 -7.99 -8.35 -25.05
N ASP A 42 -8.88 -7.54 -25.60
CA ASP A 42 -9.84 -7.92 -26.65
C ASP A 42 -10.60 -9.22 -26.35
N GLY A 43 -11.03 -9.37 -25.10
CA GLY A 43 -11.73 -10.57 -24.61
C GLY A 43 -10.86 -11.82 -24.48
N THR A 44 -9.54 -11.71 -24.69
CA THR A 44 -8.57 -12.80 -24.58
C THR A 44 -7.76 -12.68 -23.29
N PHE A 45 -7.75 -13.73 -22.46
CA PHE A 45 -6.90 -13.81 -21.28
C PHE A 45 -5.45 -14.05 -21.70
N CYS A 46 -4.60 -13.04 -21.56
CA CYS A 46 -3.26 -12.98 -22.16
C CYS A 46 -2.11 -13.28 -21.20
N ALA A 47 -2.34 -13.17 -19.88
CA ALA A 47 -1.27 -13.24 -18.89
C ALA A 47 -1.74 -13.82 -17.58
N LEU A 48 -0.82 -14.41 -16.80
CA LEU A 48 -1.05 -14.69 -15.38
C LEU A 48 -0.76 -13.43 -14.56
N PRO A 49 -1.77 -12.83 -13.90
CA PRO A 49 -1.54 -11.71 -13.01
C PRO A 49 -0.86 -12.20 -11.72
N ASN A 50 -0.02 -11.38 -11.11
CA ASN A 50 0.19 -11.50 -9.67
C ASN A 50 -1.05 -11.01 -8.94
N VAL A 51 -1.24 -11.50 -7.72
CA VAL A 51 -2.24 -10.98 -6.78
C VAL A 51 -1.52 -10.69 -5.47
N SER A 52 -1.71 -9.50 -4.93
CA SER A 52 -1.15 -9.10 -3.65
C SER A 52 -2.26 -8.63 -2.70
N VAL A 53 -1.93 -8.58 -1.43
CA VAL A 53 -2.85 -8.16 -0.36
C VAL A 53 -3.34 -6.72 -0.59
N ASP A 54 -4.60 -6.47 -0.32
CA ASP A 54 -5.21 -5.15 -0.54
C ASP A 54 -4.57 -4.08 0.36
N THR A 55 -4.23 -4.43 1.58
CA THR A 55 -3.59 -3.53 2.55
C THR A 55 -2.24 -2.96 2.10
N ASP A 56 -1.53 -3.58 1.15
CA ASP A 56 -0.26 -3.06 0.61
C ASP A 56 -0.37 -1.64 0.05
N GLY A 57 -1.56 -1.24 -0.38
CA GLY A 57 -1.83 0.09 -0.93
C GLY A 57 -2.42 1.08 0.06
N VAL A 58 -2.81 0.64 1.25
CA VAL A 58 -3.46 1.46 2.26
C VAL A 58 -2.42 2.26 3.03
N TYR A 59 -2.49 3.58 2.92
CA TYR A 59 -1.61 4.48 3.66
C TYR A 59 -2.23 4.88 4.99
N LEU A 60 -1.41 4.73 6.04
CA LEU A 60 -1.70 5.15 7.40
C LEU A 60 -0.67 6.20 7.82
N TYR A 61 -0.92 6.93 8.90
CA TYR A 61 0.16 7.63 9.56
C TYR A 61 0.69 6.81 10.73
N PHE A 62 1.98 6.90 10.95
CA PHE A 62 2.71 6.24 12.03
C PHE A 62 3.26 7.31 12.95
N ILE A 63 3.12 7.08 14.27
CA ILE A 63 3.48 8.07 15.27
C ILE A 63 4.18 7.43 16.48
N ARG A 64 5.10 8.16 17.08
CA ARG A 64 5.72 7.83 18.36
C ARG A 64 4.70 7.98 19.47
N GLN A 65 4.03 6.89 19.84
CA GLN A 65 3.05 6.86 20.94
C GLN A 65 3.69 7.27 22.27
N ASP A 66 4.92 6.83 22.51
CA ASP A 66 5.67 7.21 23.72
C ASP A 66 5.93 8.73 23.81
N TRP A 67 6.00 9.44 22.68
CA TRP A 67 6.09 10.90 22.68
C TRP A 67 4.74 11.56 22.97
N LEU A 68 3.65 11.00 22.47
CA LEU A 68 2.30 11.43 22.84
C LEU A 68 2.08 11.27 24.35
N ASP A 69 2.38 10.10 24.88
CA ASP A 69 2.24 9.77 26.30
C ASP A 69 3.08 10.72 27.17
N LYS A 70 4.33 10.94 26.77
CA LYS A 70 5.26 11.85 27.47
C LYS A 70 4.75 13.29 27.56
N LEU A 71 4.06 13.76 26.51
CA LEU A 71 3.52 15.12 26.44
C LEU A 71 2.06 15.21 26.89
N GLY A 72 1.42 14.08 27.25
CA GLY A 72 0.01 14.01 27.60
C GLY A 72 -0.92 14.40 26.46
N LEU A 73 -0.58 14.00 25.23
CA LEU A 73 -1.34 14.30 24.03
C LEU A 73 -2.19 13.09 23.61
N GLU A 74 -3.38 13.37 23.13
CA GLU A 74 -4.23 12.36 22.49
C GLU A 74 -3.73 12.02 21.08
N VAL A 75 -4.13 10.84 20.59
CA VAL A 75 -3.86 10.42 19.22
C VAL A 75 -4.62 11.34 18.24
N PRO A 76 -3.93 12.02 17.31
CA PRO A 76 -4.57 12.92 16.37
C PRO A 76 -5.42 12.15 15.35
N LYS A 77 -6.63 12.60 15.10
CA LYS A 77 -7.58 11.99 14.17
C LYS A 77 -7.65 12.71 12.83
N THR A 78 -7.47 14.02 12.84
CA THR A 78 -7.55 14.88 11.64
C THR A 78 -6.18 15.42 11.26
N VAL A 79 -6.09 15.95 10.04
CA VAL A 79 -4.87 16.58 9.53
C VAL A 79 -4.46 17.78 10.39
N ASP A 80 -5.42 18.58 10.83
CA ASP A 80 -5.17 19.74 11.69
C ASP A 80 -4.57 19.30 13.04
N GLU A 81 -5.18 18.30 13.70
CA GLU A 81 -4.67 17.74 14.94
C GLU A 81 -3.26 17.13 14.78
N LEU A 82 -3.01 16.46 13.64
CA LEU A 82 -1.70 15.89 13.35
C LEU A 82 -0.63 16.97 13.20
N GLY A 83 -0.95 18.08 12.53
CA GLY A 83 -0.09 19.25 12.41
C GLY A 83 0.22 19.89 13.78
N GLU A 84 -0.80 20.01 14.65
CA GLU A 84 -0.61 20.51 16.03
C GLU A 84 0.31 19.60 16.85
N VAL A 85 0.13 18.30 16.75
CA VAL A 85 1.00 17.31 17.44
C VAL A 85 2.43 17.40 16.90
N ALA A 86 2.61 17.49 15.58
CA ALA A 86 3.92 17.67 14.96
C ALA A 86 4.64 18.93 15.48
N GLN A 87 3.90 20.05 15.61
CA GLN A 87 4.43 21.28 16.21
C GLN A 87 4.83 21.08 17.67
N LYS A 88 4.02 20.41 18.47
CA LYS A 88 4.33 20.13 19.89
C LYS A 88 5.55 19.21 20.05
N PHE A 89 5.76 18.26 19.15
CA PHE A 89 6.98 17.44 19.13
C PHE A 89 8.23 18.29 18.89
N LYS A 90 8.14 19.23 17.94
CA LYS A 90 9.20 20.17 17.63
C LYS A 90 9.49 21.12 18.80
N ASP A 91 8.47 21.75 19.36
CA ASP A 91 8.57 22.70 20.48
C ASP A 91 9.14 22.03 21.75
N ALA A 92 8.84 20.75 21.95
CA ALA A 92 9.40 19.96 23.05
C ALA A 92 10.85 19.48 22.80
N GLY A 93 11.42 19.78 21.63
CA GLY A 93 12.77 19.35 21.23
C GLY A 93 12.91 17.84 20.99
N LEU A 94 11.79 17.13 20.76
CA LEU A 94 11.79 15.70 20.45
C LEU A 94 12.19 15.47 18.98
N SER A 95 11.82 16.39 18.10
CA SER A 95 12.18 16.41 16.69
C SER A 95 12.76 17.78 16.30
N PRO A 96 14.06 18.01 16.57
CA PRO A 96 14.66 19.34 16.48
C PRO A 96 14.69 19.91 15.08
N ASP A 97 14.80 19.08 14.06
CA ASP A 97 14.89 19.52 12.67
C ASP A 97 13.50 19.59 12.02
N TYR A 98 12.75 18.50 12.04
CA TYR A 98 11.38 18.37 11.55
C TYR A 98 10.68 17.18 12.19
N SER A 99 9.36 17.20 12.27
CA SER A 99 8.59 16.17 12.98
C SER A 99 8.07 15.07 12.08
N ILE A 100 7.80 15.37 10.80
CA ILE A 100 7.19 14.48 9.83
C ILE A 100 8.20 14.11 8.75
N ALA A 101 8.59 12.84 8.69
CA ALA A 101 9.38 12.30 7.60
C ALA A 101 8.48 12.03 6.39
N GLY A 102 8.84 12.54 5.23
CA GLY A 102 8.07 12.35 4.00
C GLY A 102 8.91 12.60 2.76
N ILE A 103 8.39 12.10 1.64
CA ILE A 103 8.94 12.30 0.30
C ILE A 103 7.81 12.84 -0.57
N ASP A 104 8.08 13.92 -1.28
CA ASP A 104 7.25 14.29 -2.42
C ASP A 104 7.85 13.73 -3.71
N ASN A 105 7.02 13.02 -4.47
CA ASN A 105 7.33 12.50 -5.79
C ASN A 105 6.22 12.90 -6.78
N GLY A 106 5.79 14.14 -6.74
CA GLY A 106 4.74 14.65 -7.62
C GLY A 106 3.37 14.03 -7.36
N GLY A 107 3.04 13.75 -6.09
CA GLY A 107 1.82 13.04 -5.72
C GLY A 107 1.88 11.53 -6.00
N ARG A 108 3.02 10.99 -6.42
CA ARG A 108 3.20 9.56 -6.69
C ARG A 108 3.21 8.79 -5.40
N THR A 109 2.30 7.84 -5.29
CA THR A 109 2.18 6.95 -4.16
C THR A 109 2.28 5.49 -4.62
N TYR A 110 2.31 4.58 -3.68
CA TYR A 110 2.32 3.15 -4.01
C TYR A 110 1.03 2.69 -4.69
N SER A 111 -0.08 3.37 -4.45
CA SER A 111 -1.41 2.95 -4.88
C SER A 111 -1.85 3.49 -6.22
N ASN A 112 -1.32 4.63 -6.66
CA ASN A 112 -1.82 5.32 -7.85
C ASN A 112 -1.08 4.97 -9.14
N PHE A 113 -1.63 5.45 -10.26
CA PHE A 113 -1.09 5.26 -11.60
C PHE A 113 0.34 5.81 -11.78
N LEU A 114 0.67 6.87 -11.07
CA LEU A 114 1.98 7.51 -11.12
C LEU A 114 3.05 6.76 -10.33
N ASN A 115 2.69 5.67 -9.67
CA ASN A 115 3.63 4.90 -8.88
C ASN A 115 4.85 4.51 -9.70
N SER A 116 5.97 5.15 -9.41
CA SER A 116 7.25 4.90 -10.07
C SER A 116 8.24 4.20 -9.16
N SER A 117 7.96 4.15 -7.87
CA SER A 117 8.88 3.60 -6.87
C SER A 117 8.14 3.23 -5.59
N ASN A 118 8.74 2.35 -4.85
CA ASN A 118 8.28 1.89 -3.57
C ASN A 118 8.42 3.02 -2.52
N ASN A 119 7.38 3.81 -2.31
CA ASN A 119 7.37 4.89 -1.34
C ASN A 119 6.83 4.40 0.00
N GLY A 120 7.76 4.03 0.89
CA GLY A 120 7.43 3.75 2.28
C GLY A 120 7.17 4.99 3.14
N TYR A 121 7.28 6.21 2.55
CA TYR A 121 7.20 7.50 3.24
C TYR A 121 6.60 8.56 2.32
N GLY A 122 5.29 8.49 2.04
CA GLY A 122 4.58 9.47 1.20
C GLY A 122 3.72 10.43 2.03
N PHE A 123 2.81 11.15 1.36
CA PHE A 123 1.80 12.01 1.99
C PHE A 123 0.38 11.54 1.68
N ASP A 124 0.22 10.29 1.24
CA ASP A 124 -1.07 9.79 0.75
C ASP A 124 -2.17 9.84 1.81
N ALA A 125 -1.84 9.62 3.10
CA ALA A 125 -2.81 9.76 4.18
C ALA A 125 -3.36 11.20 4.32
N VAL A 126 -2.57 12.23 3.99
CA VAL A 126 -3.07 13.62 3.92
C VAL A 126 -4.01 13.79 2.74
N TYR A 127 -3.62 13.29 1.56
CA TYR A 127 -4.49 13.36 0.38
C TYR A 127 -5.84 12.67 0.64
N GLN A 128 -5.83 11.46 1.23
CA GLN A 128 -7.04 10.72 1.60
C GLN A 128 -7.95 11.53 2.55
N ALA A 129 -7.38 12.21 3.53
CA ALA A 129 -8.13 13.01 4.49
C ALA A 129 -8.76 14.30 3.89
N PHE A 130 -8.30 14.71 2.71
CA PHE A 130 -8.89 15.79 1.93
C PHE A 130 -9.78 15.31 0.79
N ASN A 131 -10.00 14.00 0.62
CA ASN A 131 -10.65 13.40 -0.56
C ASN A 131 -9.89 13.69 -1.87
N ALA A 132 -8.63 14.08 -1.78
CA ALA A 132 -7.76 14.27 -2.93
C ALA A 132 -7.25 12.91 -3.42
N THR A 133 -7.25 12.70 -4.71
CA THR A 133 -6.94 11.41 -5.33
C THR A 133 -5.87 11.55 -6.42
N PRO A 134 -4.65 12.03 -6.06
CA PRO A 134 -3.61 12.25 -7.06
C PRO A 134 -3.27 10.95 -7.78
N GLY A 135 -3.17 11.03 -9.11
CA GLY A 135 -2.80 9.89 -9.92
C GLY A 135 -3.92 8.87 -10.18
N TYR A 136 -5.19 9.23 -9.97
CA TYR A 136 -6.35 8.37 -10.25
C TYR A 136 -7.18 8.91 -11.41
N PHE A 137 -7.60 8.02 -12.31
CA PHE A 137 -8.67 8.26 -13.26
C PHE A 137 -10.00 7.94 -12.57
N LEU A 138 -10.86 8.91 -12.44
CA LEU A 138 -12.15 8.78 -11.74
C LEU A 138 -13.29 9.26 -12.60
N LYS A 139 -14.51 8.87 -12.24
CA LYS A 139 -15.75 9.37 -12.84
C LYS A 139 -16.52 10.16 -11.81
N ASP A 140 -17.03 11.30 -12.23
CA ASP A 140 -17.97 12.07 -11.44
C ASP A 140 -19.38 11.43 -11.45
N ASP A 141 -20.32 12.05 -10.74
CA ASP A 141 -21.71 11.59 -10.65
C ASP A 141 -22.44 11.54 -12.01
N SER A 142 -21.96 12.29 -12.99
CA SER A 142 -22.49 12.26 -14.37
C SER A 142 -21.88 11.15 -15.22
N GLY A 143 -20.81 10.50 -14.72
CA GLY A 143 -20.01 9.50 -15.41
C GLY A 143 -18.92 10.11 -16.31
N GLU A 144 -18.65 11.41 -16.19
CA GLU A 144 -17.55 12.05 -16.92
C GLU A 144 -16.22 11.73 -16.25
N LEU A 145 -15.22 11.37 -17.08
CA LEU A 145 -13.89 10.98 -16.61
C LEU A 145 -13.08 12.22 -16.26
N TYR A 146 -12.41 12.20 -15.12
CA TYR A 146 -11.49 13.26 -14.69
C TYR A 146 -10.21 12.69 -14.07
N TRP A 147 -9.20 13.54 -13.93
CA TRP A 147 -7.93 13.22 -13.31
C TRP A 147 -7.85 13.79 -11.89
N GLY A 148 -7.64 12.93 -10.90
CA GLY A 148 -7.73 13.29 -9.50
C GLY A 148 -6.67 14.29 -9.01
N THR A 149 -5.56 14.47 -9.74
CA THR A 149 -4.53 15.45 -9.37
C THR A 149 -4.96 16.89 -9.62
N THR A 150 -5.94 17.14 -10.50
CA THR A 150 -6.35 18.50 -10.90
C THR A 150 -7.61 18.99 -10.21
N THR A 151 -7.90 18.50 -9.01
CA THR A 151 -9.11 18.82 -8.25
C THR A 151 -8.88 19.89 -7.17
N ASP A 152 -9.93 20.51 -6.68
CA ASP A 152 -9.85 21.49 -5.58
C ASP A 152 -9.43 20.83 -4.27
N GLU A 153 -9.81 19.58 -4.05
CA GLU A 153 -9.38 18.76 -2.89
C GLU A 153 -7.86 18.60 -2.87
N MET A 154 -7.24 18.41 -4.03
CA MET A 154 -5.79 18.36 -4.14
C MET A 154 -5.13 19.70 -3.79
N LYS A 155 -5.74 20.84 -4.19
CA LYS A 155 -5.30 22.18 -3.80
C LYS A 155 -5.33 22.37 -2.28
N GLU A 156 -6.41 21.91 -1.62
CA GLU A 156 -6.54 21.98 -0.15
C GLU A 156 -5.47 21.16 0.55
N ALA A 157 -5.23 19.93 0.09
CA ALA A 157 -4.18 19.09 0.63
C ALA A 157 -2.78 19.71 0.48
N LEU A 158 -2.47 20.27 -0.71
CA LEU A 158 -1.21 20.96 -0.96
C LEU A 158 -1.06 22.24 -0.13
N THR A 159 -2.16 22.93 0.16
CA THR A 159 -2.16 24.11 1.05
C THR A 159 -1.70 23.72 2.46
N THR A 160 -2.15 22.58 2.96
CA THR A 160 -1.72 22.06 4.26
C THR A 160 -0.26 21.61 4.24
N LEU A 161 0.17 20.90 3.22
CA LEU A 161 1.57 20.47 3.08
C LEU A 161 2.51 21.67 2.96
N HIS A 162 2.11 22.71 2.26
CA HIS A 162 2.84 23.97 2.21
C HIS A 162 2.96 24.65 3.58
N ASP A 163 1.85 24.76 4.33
CA ASP A 163 1.86 25.30 5.69
C ASP A 163 2.80 24.50 6.62
N TRP A 164 2.79 23.16 6.52
CA TRP A 164 3.71 22.32 7.28
C TRP A 164 5.18 22.52 6.86
N TYR A 165 5.41 22.74 5.56
CA TYR A 165 6.75 23.05 5.06
C TYR A 165 7.25 24.39 5.59
N GLU A 166 6.45 25.45 5.50
CA GLU A 166 6.79 26.78 6.02
C GLU A 166 7.05 26.78 7.54
N LYS A 167 6.31 25.99 8.30
CA LYS A 167 6.52 25.79 9.73
C LYS A 167 7.75 24.91 10.05
N GLY A 168 8.36 24.30 9.03
CA GLY A 168 9.45 23.35 9.17
C GLY A 168 9.03 22.09 9.92
N LEU A 169 7.80 21.62 9.71
CA LEU A 169 7.29 20.36 10.27
C LEU A 169 7.66 19.16 9.40
N ILE A 170 7.82 19.36 8.11
CA ILE A 170 8.31 18.35 7.16
C ILE A 170 9.75 18.66 6.73
N ASN A 171 10.43 17.63 6.22
CA ASN A 171 11.82 17.73 5.78
C ASN A 171 11.99 18.84 4.72
N PRO A 172 12.90 19.81 4.91
CA PRO A 172 13.17 20.85 3.90
C PRO A 172 13.70 20.30 2.57
N GLU A 173 14.27 19.08 2.58
CA GLU A 173 14.76 18.39 1.39
C GLU A 173 13.74 17.37 0.84
N VAL A 174 12.46 17.57 1.08
CA VAL A 174 11.35 16.67 0.74
C VAL A 174 11.36 16.19 -0.72
N GLY A 175 11.79 17.01 -1.66
CA GLY A 175 11.88 16.65 -3.08
C GLY A 175 13.13 15.87 -3.49
N THR A 176 14.12 15.69 -2.59
CA THR A 176 15.38 15.00 -2.87
C THR A 176 15.71 13.89 -1.89
N THR A 177 15.00 13.85 -0.77
CA THR A 177 15.11 12.80 0.25
C THR A 177 14.71 11.42 -0.34
N THR A 178 15.41 10.38 0.09
CA THR A 178 15.12 9.00 -0.29
C THR A 178 14.40 8.23 0.82
N ASN A 179 13.80 7.09 0.48
CA ASN A 179 13.27 6.15 1.49
C ASN A 179 14.32 5.76 2.53
N GLY A 180 15.57 5.57 2.09
CA GLY A 180 16.70 5.24 2.98
C GLY A 180 17.03 6.36 3.96
N ASP A 181 16.96 7.63 3.54
CA ASP A 181 17.18 8.78 4.41
C ASP A 181 16.09 8.89 5.47
N ASN A 182 14.82 8.74 5.08
CA ASN A 182 13.70 8.74 6.01
C ASN A 182 13.77 7.55 6.99
N ALA A 183 14.11 6.36 6.52
CA ALA A 183 14.34 5.20 7.39
C ALA A 183 15.45 5.47 8.41
N ASN A 184 16.54 6.14 8.02
CA ASN A 184 17.59 6.55 8.94
C ASN A 184 17.12 7.59 9.96
N ASN A 185 16.28 8.54 9.56
CA ASN A 185 15.72 9.55 10.47
C ASN A 185 14.78 8.90 11.49
N VAL A 186 13.93 7.97 11.06
CA VAL A 186 13.09 7.13 11.95
C VAL A 186 13.97 6.33 12.91
N LYS A 187 14.97 5.61 12.40
CA LYS A 187 15.89 4.79 13.17
C LYS A 187 16.65 5.58 14.24
N ASN A 188 17.06 6.81 13.91
CA ASN A 188 17.82 7.66 14.81
C ASN A 188 16.93 8.48 15.76
N GLY A 189 15.60 8.37 15.65
CA GLY A 189 14.65 9.08 16.50
C GLY A 189 14.65 10.60 16.29
N THR A 190 14.97 11.07 15.07
CA THR A 190 15.01 12.50 14.73
C THR A 190 13.66 13.03 14.27
N CYS A 191 12.71 12.15 13.93
CA CYS A 191 11.32 12.47 13.63
C CYS A 191 10.38 11.54 14.40
N GLY A 192 9.14 11.97 14.61
CA GLY A 192 8.15 11.23 15.39
C GLY A 192 6.90 10.83 14.60
N ILE A 193 6.81 11.22 13.33
CA ILE A 193 5.67 10.97 12.46
C ILE A 193 6.17 10.62 11.05
N PHE A 194 5.53 9.66 10.39
CA PHE A 194 5.62 9.43 8.95
C PHE A 194 4.34 8.80 8.44
N MET A 195 4.17 8.71 7.12
CA MET A 195 3.02 8.09 6.48
C MET A 195 3.48 7.04 5.49
N GLY A 196 2.76 5.93 5.39
CA GLY A 196 3.11 4.84 4.49
C GLY A 196 2.18 3.64 4.64
N PRO A 197 2.37 2.58 3.85
CA PRO A 197 1.65 1.34 3.99
C PRO A 197 2.10 0.56 5.24
N TRP A 198 1.30 -0.42 5.66
CA TRP A 198 1.51 -1.22 6.86
C TRP A 198 2.93 -1.79 7.00
N TRP A 199 3.53 -2.25 5.91
CA TRP A 199 4.85 -2.85 5.89
C TRP A 199 5.99 -1.83 6.12
N SER A 200 5.72 -0.53 6.08
CA SER A 200 6.72 0.52 6.36
C SER A 200 7.32 0.39 7.76
N LEU A 201 6.57 -0.15 8.73
CA LEU A 201 7.11 -0.46 10.06
C LEU A 201 8.23 -1.53 10.03
N GLY A 202 8.33 -2.33 8.99
CA GLY A 202 9.44 -3.27 8.81
C GLY A 202 10.77 -2.63 8.41
N TYR A 203 10.76 -1.34 8.01
CA TYR A 203 11.94 -0.61 7.54
C TYR A 203 12.42 0.39 8.58
N GLY A 204 13.51 0.32 9.18
CA GLY A 204 14.06 1.30 10.11
C GLY A 204 13.41 1.41 11.50
N ASN A 205 12.11 1.17 11.61
CA ASN A 205 11.38 1.27 12.88
C ASN A 205 11.81 0.23 13.93
N PRO A 206 12.08 -1.04 13.58
CA PRO A 206 12.64 -1.99 14.54
C PRO A 206 14.00 -1.56 15.07
N ASP A 207 14.83 -0.94 14.22
CA ASP A 207 16.11 -0.39 14.66
C ASP A 207 15.94 0.83 15.57
N SER A 208 14.89 1.62 15.37
CA SER A 208 14.52 2.73 16.29
C SER A 208 14.29 2.20 17.71
N PHE A 209 13.53 1.11 17.86
CA PHE A 209 13.32 0.45 19.14
C PHE A 209 14.61 -0.15 19.72
N ARG A 210 15.48 -0.70 18.88
CA ARG A 210 16.81 -1.19 19.32
C ARG A 210 17.73 -0.09 19.80
N ASN A 211 17.59 1.12 19.24
CA ASN A 211 18.36 2.30 19.66
C ASN A 211 17.76 2.98 20.91
N ASP A 212 16.44 2.96 21.03
CA ASP A 212 15.69 3.51 22.15
C ASP A 212 14.55 2.54 22.52
N ASN A 213 14.70 1.83 23.62
CA ASN A 213 13.72 0.81 24.06
C ASN A 213 12.32 1.38 24.34
N ASN A 214 12.16 2.71 24.38
CA ASN A 214 10.85 3.35 24.53
C ASN A 214 10.21 3.73 23.19
N ALA A 215 10.91 3.58 22.07
CA ALA A 215 10.42 3.96 20.74
C ALA A 215 9.21 3.11 20.33
N ASN A 216 8.05 3.47 20.82
CA ASN A 216 6.77 2.79 20.58
C ASN A 216 6.05 3.45 19.40
N TRP A 217 6.25 2.91 18.19
CA TRP A 217 5.53 3.34 17.02
C TRP A 217 4.18 2.65 16.94
N GLN A 218 3.13 3.42 16.63
CA GLN A 218 1.77 2.96 16.40
C GLN A 218 1.23 3.50 15.07
N ALA A 219 0.33 2.74 14.46
CA ALA A 219 -0.33 3.09 13.20
C ALA A 219 -1.77 3.54 13.46
N TYR A 220 -2.22 4.56 12.73
CA TYR A 220 -3.59 5.06 12.81
C TYR A 220 -4.09 5.56 11.45
N PRO A 221 -5.41 5.50 11.19
CA PRO A 221 -6.03 6.16 10.06
C PRO A 221 -6.06 7.68 10.28
N LEU A 222 -6.02 8.43 9.20
CA LEU A 222 -6.27 9.87 9.21
C LEU A 222 -7.65 10.13 8.59
N TYR A 223 -8.50 10.80 9.34
CA TYR A 223 -9.90 11.01 8.97
C TYR A 223 -10.09 12.36 8.28
N THR A 224 -11.11 12.45 7.43
CA THR A 224 -11.61 13.71 6.91
C THR A 224 -12.17 14.59 8.04
N LYS A 225 -12.48 15.85 7.74
CA LYS A 225 -13.14 16.76 8.69
C LYS A 225 -14.51 16.25 9.15
N ASP A 226 -15.17 15.44 8.32
CA ASP A 226 -16.48 14.84 8.61
C ASP A 226 -16.37 13.50 9.36
N GLY A 227 -15.15 13.04 9.61
CA GLY A 227 -14.85 11.84 10.39
C GLY A 227 -14.86 10.55 9.57
N GLU A 228 -14.79 10.63 8.23
CA GLU A 228 -14.71 9.48 7.34
C GLU A 228 -13.25 9.06 7.12
N TRP A 229 -13.00 7.77 7.02
CA TRP A 229 -11.72 7.22 6.61
C TRP A 229 -11.82 6.70 5.18
N ASN A 230 -11.19 7.43 4.27
CA ASN A 230 -11.11 7.08 2.86
C ASN A 230 -9.73 6.49 2.55
N ILE A 231 -9.67 5.48 1.68
CA ILE A 231 -8.41 4.85 1.28
C ILE A 231 -8.29 4.75 -0.23
N HIS A 232 -7.07 4.94 -0.71
CA HIS A 232 -6.71 4.76 -2.11
C HIS A 232 -6.31 3.31 -2.35
N MET A 233 -7.07 2.63 -3.21
CA MET A 233 -6.80 1.24 -3.54
C MET A 233 -5.84 1.15 -4.73
N LYS A 234 -4.83 0.31 -4.59
CA LYS A 234 -3.92 -0.04 -5.69
C LYS A 234 -4.58 -1.02 -6.66
N ASP A 235 -3.94 -1.22 -7.82
CA ASP A 235 -4.26 -2.36 -8.66
C ASP A 235 -3.97 -3.68 -7.93
N VAL A 236 -4.81 -4.66 -8.14
CA VAL A 236 -4.67 -6.01 -7.56
C VAL A 236 -3.44 -6.75 -8.08
N GLY A 237 -2.92 -6.35 -9.25
CA GLY A 237 -1.76 -6.95 -9.87
C GLY A 237 -0.90 -5.93 -10.60
N THR A 238 0.39 -5.89 -10.26
CA THR A 238 1.39 -5.00 -10.87
C THR A 238 2.34 -5.72 -11.82
N THR A 239 2.29 -7.05 -11.83
CA THR A 239 3.17 -7.90 -12.65
C THR A 239 2.35 -8.95 -13.38
N TYR A 240 2.63 -9.11 -14.66
CA TYR A 240 1.92 -10.04 -15.55
C TYR A 240 2.92 -11.00 -16.19
N THR A 241 2.74 -12.30 -15.98
CA THR A 241 3.54 -13.32 -16.66
C THR A 241 2.89 -13.69 -17.98
N MET A 242 3.47 -13.22 -19.07
CA MET A 242 2.97 -13.50 -20.42
C MET A 242 3.65 -14.70 -21.03
N VAL A 243 2.90 -15.46 -21.87
CA VAL A 243 3.39 -16.58 -22.65
C VAL A 243 3.28 -16.25 -24.13
N ASN A 244 4.38 -16.47 -24.87
CA ASN A 244 4.36 -16.27 -26.32
C ASN A 244 3.24 -17.14 -26.94
N LYS A 245 2.38 -16.53 -27.75
CA LYS A 245 1.26 -17.22 -28.40
C LYS A 245 1.67 -18.45 -29.24
N ASN A 246 2.91 -18.45 -29.77
CA ASN A 246 3.48 -19.54 -30.56
C ASN A 246 4.21 -20.60 -29.70
N ALA A 247 4.23 -20.44 -28.37
CA ALA A 247 4.78 -21.46 -27.48
C ALA A 247 3.98 -22.77 -27.60
N SER A 248 4.64 -23.89 -27.41
CA SER A 248 3.96 -25.19 -27.38
C SER A 248 3.01 -25.30 -26.18
N ASP A 249 2.01 -26.15 -26.27
CA ASP A 249 1.06 -26.38 -25.17
C ASP A 249 1.76 -26.88 -23.90
N ASP A 250 2.88 -27.61 -24.03
CA ASP A 250 3.71 -28.04 -22.90
C ASP A 250 4.34 -26.84 -22.17
N VAL A 251 4.79 -25.82 -22.88
CA VAL A 251 5.34 -24.58 -22.29
C VAL A 251 4.22 -23.80 -21.59
N LYS A 252 3.07 -23.64 -22.22
CA LYS A 252 1.90 -22.96 -21.63
C LYS A 252 1.44 -23.67 -20.36
N LYS A 253 1.38 -25.02 -20.40
CA LYS A 253 1.06 -25.85 -19.24
C LYS A 253 2.11 -25.71 -18.12
N ALA A 254 3.39 -25.75 -18.49
CA ALA A 254 4.49 -25.67 -17.52
C ALA A 254 4.43 -24.39 -16.69
N ILE A 255 4.11 -23.23 -17.30
CA ILE A 255 4.00 -21.96 -16.60
C ILE A 255 2.87 -21.97 -15.59
N VAL A 256 1.72 -22.54 -15.94
CA VAL A 256 0.60 -22.70 -14.99
C VAL A 256 0.98 -23.60 -13.81
N ILE A 257 1.68 -24.71 -14.08
CA ILE A 257 2.15 -25.61 -13.02
C ILE A 257 3.20 -24.92 -12.14
N MET A 258 4.10 -24.12 -12.70
CA MET A 258 5.07 -23.35 -11.92
C MET A 258 4.37 -22.37 -10.98
N ASN A 259 3.31 -21.70 -11.45
CA ASN A 259 2.50 -20.83 -10.60
C ASN A 259 1.80 -21.60 -9.45
N ASN A 260 1.28 -22.80 -9.74
CA ASN A 260 0.71 -23.67 -8.70
C ASN A 260 1.73 -24.05 -7.62
N VAL A 261 2.99 -24.28 -8.02
CA VAL A 261 4.07 -24.63 -7.08
C VAL A 261 4.40 -23.44 -6.18
N LEU A 262 4.43 -22.22 -6.73
CA LEU A 262 4.66 -21.00 -5.94
C LEU A 262 3.60 -20.80 -4.86
N VAL A 263 2.34 -21.09 -5.16
CA VAL A 263 1.23 -20.94 -4.21
C VAL A 263 1.19 -22.06 -3.18
N ARG A 264 1.48 -23.29 -3.63
CA ARG A 264 1.28 -24.50 -2.82
C ARG A 264 2.22 -24.57 -1.62
N ASP A 265 3.49 -24.24 -1.83
CA ASP A 265 4.50 -24.46 -0.80
C ASP A 265 5.80 -23.72 -1.13
N GLU A 266 5.87 -22.47 -0.74
CA GLU A 266 7.09 -21.66 -0.89
C GLU A 266 8.22 -22.12 0.03
N SER A 267 7.89 -22.76 1.15
CA SER A 267 8.87 -23.24 2.12
C SER A 267 9.71 -24.42 1.62
N THR A 268 9.25 -25.10 0.55
CA THR A 268 10.00 -26.19 -0.07
C THR A 268 11.07 -25.72 -1.06
N PHE A 269 11.11 -24.43 -1.42
CA PHE A 269 12.16 -23.92 -2.29
C PHE A 269 13.49 -23.81 -1.53
N ASP A 270 14.55 -24.29 -2.16
CA ASP A 270 15.91 -24.00 -1.72
C ASP A 270 16.22 -22.51 -1.96
N THR A 271 16.20 -21.71 -0.90
CA THR A 271 16.42 -20.28 -0.96
C THR A 271 17.81 -19.89 -1.45
N SER A 272 18.77 -20.82 -1.49
CA SER A 272 20.09 -20.61 -2.11
C SER A 272 20.03 -20.63 -3.64
N VAL A 273 18.98 -21.21 -4.21
CA VAL A 273 18.76 -21.36 -5.65
C VAL A 273 17.63 -20.49 -6.15
N ALA A 274 16.56 -20.33 -5.35
CA ALA A 274 15.38 -19.56 -5.71
C ALA A 274 14.81 -18.82 -4.48
N ILE A 275 14.28 -17.62 -4.70
CA ILE A 275 13.48 -16.90 -3.71
C ILE A 275 12.00 -17.18 -3.97
N GLY A 276 11.14 -16.97 -2.98
CA GLY A 276 9.74 -17.42 -2.96
C GLY A 276 8.89 -17.12 -4.21
N TRP A 277 9.23 -16.11 -5.00
CA TRP A 277 8.54 -15.78 -6.25
C TRP A 277 9.30 -16.20 -7.53
N TYR A 278 10.44 -16.87 -7.39
CA TYR A 278 11.19 -17.41 -8.52
C TYR A 278 10.61 -18.77 -8.94
N PRO A 279 10.62 -19.12 -10.22
CA PRO A 279 11.21 -18.39 -11.35
C PRO A 279 10.29 -17.38 -12.02
N LEU A 280 9.01 -17.31 -11.69
CA LEU A 280 8.05 -16.46 -12.40
C LEU A 280 8.03 -15.00 -11.91
N ARG A 281 8.60 -14.73 -10.74
CA ARG A 281 8.47 -13.44 -10.03
C ARG A 281 7.01 -13.03 -9.85
N ASN A 282 6.15 -14.00 -9.60
CA ASN A 282 4.72 -13.80 -9.49
C ASN A 282 4.30 -14.00 -8.02
N THR A 283 3.90 -12.93 -7.36
CA THR A 283 3.32 -13.03 -6.02
C THR A 283 1.87 -13.46 -6.16
N MET A 284 1.46 -14.42 -5.34
CA MET A 284 0.09 -14.90 -5.27
C MET A 284 -0.30 -15.00 -3.80
N ALA A 285 -1.01 -13.96 -3.32
CA ALA A 285 -1.57 -13.89 -1.97
C ALA A 285 -3.05 -13.54 -2.09
N ALA A 286 -3.90 -14.06 -1.20
CA ALA A 286 -5.28 -13.63 -1.11
C ALA A 286 -5.32 -12.13 -0.75
N THR A 287 -6.28 -11.38 -1.28
CA THR A 287 -6.34 -9.93 -1.07
C THR A 287 -6.54 -9.56 0.40
N ASP A 288 -7.13 -10.44 1.19
CA ASP A 288 -7.44 -10.32 2.63
C ASP A 288 -6.47 -11.11 3.54
N GLU A 289 -5.29 -11.53 3.02
CA GLU A 289 -4.38 -12.40 3.78
C GLU A 289 -3.88 -11.75 5.08
N CYS A 290 -3.54 -10.46 5.06
CA CYS A 290 -3.00 -9.78 6.24
C CYS A 290 -4.05 -9.64 7.34
N GLU A 291 -5.27 -9.26 7.01
CA GLU A 291 -6.39 -9.11 7.94
C GLU A 291 -6.77 -10.47 8.56
N TYR A 292 -6.82 -11.52 7.74
CA TYR A 292 -7.07 -12.87 8.23
C TYR A 292 -5.95 -13.35 9.17
N GLU A 293 -4.69 -13.09 8.82
CA GLU A 293 -3.54 -13.43 9.67
C GLU A 293 -3.55 -12.64 10.97
N TYR A 294 -3.83 -11.33 10.92
CA TYR A 294 -3.98 -10.50 12.12
C TYR A 294 -4.99 -11.10 13.10
N ASP A 295 -6.22 -11.39 12.63
CA ASP A 295 -7.27 -11.97 13.45
C ASP A 295 -6.89 -13.32 14.04
N ALA A 296 -6.26 -14.19 13.23
CA ALA A 296 -5.82 -15.50 13.66
C ALA A 296 -4.75 -15.43 14.75
N LEU A 297 -3.73 -14.58 14.57
CA LEU A 297 -2.63 -14.39 15.51
C LEU A 297 -3.13 -13.74 16.81
N MET A 298 -4.00 -12.73 16.72
CA MET A 298 -4.65 -12.14 17.90
C MET A 298 -5.52 -13.15 18.64
N GLY A 299 -6.20 -14.06 17.93
CA GLY A 299 -6.94 -15.16 18.54
C GLY A 299 -6.05 -16.13 19.33
N ILE A 300 -4.81 -16.39 18.85
CA ILE A 300 -3.81 -17.17 19.59
C ILE A 300 -3.37 -16.42 20.84
N LEU A 301 -3.04 -15.13 20.73
CA LEU A 301 -2.59 -14.30 21.85
C LEU A 301 -3.64 -14.14 22.93
N LYS A 302 -4.93 -14.14 22.57
CA LYS A 302 -6.07 -14.12 23.50
C LYS A 302 -6.42 -15.49 24.07
N GLY A 303 -5.76 -16.56 23.64
CA GLY A 303 -6.07 -17.94 24.06
C GLY A 303 -7.35 -18.53 23.49
N GLU A 304 -7.89 -17.96 22.42
CA GLU A 304 -9.10 -18.41 21.71
C GLU A 304 -8.79 -19.54 20.71
N SER A 305 -7.53 -19.68 20.36
CA SER A 305 -7.00 -20.72 19.47
C SER A 305 -5.54 -21.02 19.82
N SER A 306 -4.99 -22.05 19.22
CA SER A 306 -3.59 -22.45 19.37
C SER A 306 -2.86 -22.38 18.04
N ALA A 307 -1.52 -22.30 18.07
CA ALA A 307 -0.71 -22.37 16.85
C ALA A 307 -0.95 -23.65 16.05
N ASP A 308 -1.22 -24.78 16.74
CA ASP A 308 -1.47 -26.07 16.11
C ASP A 308 -2.76 -26.10 15.29
N ASP A 309 -3.76 -25.25 15.62
CA ASP A 309 -5.00 -25.16 14.86
C ASP A 309 -4.76 -24.70 13.41
N TYR A 310 -3.71 -23.93 13.17
CA TYR A 310 -3.36 -23.36 11.87
C TYR A 310 -2.30 -24.17 11.10
N GLN A 311 -1.74 -25.22 11.71
CA GLN A 311 -0.82 -26.13 11.03
C GLN A 311 -1.57 -27.04 10.06
N GLN A 312 -0.86 -27.64 9.09
CA GLN A 312 -1.44 -28.59 8.17
C GLN A 312 -2.12 -29.75 8.92
N GLY A 313 -3.43 -29.88 8.72
CA GLY A 313 -4.26 -30.86 9.43
C GLY A 313 -4.90 -30.32 10.72
N GLY A 314 -4.61 -29.11 11.12
CA GLY A 314 -5.27 -28.43 12.23
C GLY A 314 -6.70 -27.98 11.89
N SER A 315 -7.47 -27.64 12.91
CA SER A 315 -8.92 -27.36 12.79
C SER A 315 -9.25 -26.09 12.03
N LYS A 316 -8.31 -25.13 11.98
CA LYS A 316 -8.43 -23.81 11.32
C LYS A 316 -7.44 -23.66 10.16
N PHE A 317 -6.75 -24.74 9.75
CA PHE A 317 -5.84 -24.68 8.61
C PHE A 317 -6.58 -24.29 7.33
N ASN A 318 -6.08 -23.25 6.68
CA ASN A 318 -6.56 -22.82 5.37
C ASN A 318 -5.35 -22.57 4.46
N GLY A 319 -5.17 -23.43 3.45
CA GLY A 319 -4.06 -23.32 2.51
C GLY A 319 -4.09 -22.09 1.61
N LEU A 320 -5.15 -21.27 1.68
CA LEU A 320 -5.24 -19.98 0.98
C LEU A 320 -4.28 -18.95 1.61
N TYR A 321 -4.12 -18.99 2.94
CA TYR A 321 -3.29 -18.06 3.73
C TYR A 321 -1.99 -18.79 4.12
N LYS A 322 -1.05 -18.77 3.19
CA LYS A 322 0.15 -19.63 3.24
C LYS A 322 1.16 -19.27 4.34
N ASN A 323 1.23 -17.98 4.71
CA ASN A 323 2.18 -17.51 5.72
C ASN A 323 1.71 -17.83 7.15
N LEU A 324 0.41 -17.93 7.36
CA LEU A 324 -0.20 -18.08 8.68
C LEU A 324 0.35 -19.26 9.50
N ALA A 325 0.58 -20.41 8.87
CA ALA A 325 1.09 -21.58 9.59
C ALA A 325 2.48 -21.32 10.21
N ASN A 326 3.37 -20.68 9.45
CA ASN A 326 4.69 -20.28 9.95
C ASN A 326 4.59 -19.19 11.01
N ASP A 327 3.78 -18.18 10.76
CA ASP A 327 3.60 -17.04 11.67
C ASP A 327 2.98 -17.50 13.00
N ALA A 328 1.97 -18.36 12.96
CA ALA A 328 1.41 -18.97 14.18
C ALA A 328 2.43 -19.78 14.99
N ALA A 329 3.29 -20.56 14.30
CA ALA A 329 4.31 -21.38 14.96
C ALA A 329 5.41 -20.54 15.63
N THR A 330 5.74 -19.36 15.09
CA THR A 330 6.85 -18.52 15.55
C THR A 330 6.40 -17.34 16.42
N LEU A 331 5.09 -17.12 16.57
CA LEU A 331 4.50 -16.00 17.30
C LEU A 331 5.05 -15.85 18.72
N SER A 332 5.12 -16.96 19.47
CA SER A 332 5.59 -16.99 20.85
C SER A 332 7.11 -16.77 20.99
N GLU A 333 7.86 -16.80 19.91
CA GLU A 333 9.29 -16.46 19.92
C GLU A 333 9.50 -14.94 19.94
N VAL A 334 8.51 -14.19 19.49
CA VAL A 334 8.59 -12.73 19.32
C VAL A 334 7.74 -12.00 20.35
N ILE A 335 6.50 -12.45 20.59
CA ILE A 335 5.57 -11.77 21.49
C ILE A 335 5.75 -12.33 22.90
N SER A 336 5.86 -11.41 23.87
CA SER A 336 5.98 -11.75 25.29
C SER A 336 4.77 -12.56 25.77
N SER A 337 5.02 -13.57 26.58
CA SER A 337 3.97 -14.35 27.23
C SER A 337 3.11 -13.55 28.24
N ASP A 338 3.55 -12.36 28.62
CA ASP A 338 2.81 -11.45 29.50
C ASP A 338 1.75 -10.62 28.75
N TYR A 339 1.79 -10.63 27.42
CA TYR A 339 0.79 -9.99 26.57
C TYR A 339 -0.38 -10.94 26.32
N ASP A 340 -1.59 -10.52 26.67
CA ASP A 340 -2.81 -11.32 26.63
C ASP A 340 -3.85 -10.82 25.59
N GLY A 341 -3.49 -9.86 24.75
CA GLY A 341 -4.39 -9.30 23.75
C GLY A 341 -5.49 -8.39 24.27
N SER A 342 -5.46 -8.01 25.56
CA SER A 342 -6.49 -7.16 26.18
C SER A 342 -6.34 -5.66 25.87
N ARG A 343 -5.23 -5.26 25.29
CA ARG A 343 -4.88 -3.91 24.86
C ARG A 343 -4.15 -3.95 23.52
N ASP A 344 -3.92 -2.79 22.94
CA ASP A 344 -3.07 -2.69 21.75
C ASP A 344 -1.65 -3.18 22.06
N LEU A 345 -1.09 -3.93 21.11
CA LEU A 345 0.28 -4.40 21.20
C LEU A 345 1.24 -3.22 21.10
N ALA A 346 2.16 -3.13 22.04
CA ALA A 346 3.26 -2.18 21.99
C ALA A 346 4.56 -2.91 21.58
N VAL A 347 5.48 -2.19 20.96
CA VAL A 347 6.78 -2.77 20.59
C VAL A 347 7.55 -3.30 21.80
N THR A 348 7.30 -2.77 23.00
CA THR A 348 7.87 -3.23 24.26
C THR A 348 7.36 -4.63 24.71
N ASP A 349 6.29 -5.13 24.10
CA ASP A 349 5.79 -6.49 24.31
C ASP A 349 6.50 -7.52 23.40
N MET A 350 7.46 -7.07 22.61
CA MET A 350 8.15 -7.89 21.62
C MET A 350 9.61 -8.11 22.00
N ASP A 351 10.14 -9.32 21.75
CA ASP A 351 11.56 -9.61 21.97
C ASP A 351 12.39 -9.17 20.75
N VAL A 352 13.04 -8.05 20.89
CA VAL A 352 13.92 -7.46 19.87
C VAL A 352 15.15 -8.34 19.53
N ASN A 353 15.49 -9.32 20.37
CA ASN A 353 16.63 -10.20 20.15
C ASN A 353 16.28 -11.45 19.30
N THR A 354 15.01 -11.64 18.99
CA THR A 354 14.59 -12.69 18.06
C THR A 354 15.10 -12.47 16.64
N ASN A 355 14.86 -13.44 15.77
CA ASN A 355 15.18 -13.31 14.35
C ASN A 355 14.59 -12.03 13.76
N ASN A 356 15.47 -11.20 13.17
CA ASN A 356 15.08 -9.90 12.64
C ASN A 356 13.92 -9.98 11.63
N GLY A 357 13.85 -11.03 10.81
CA GLY A 357 12.77 -11.19 9.84
C GLY A 357 11.42 -11.40 10.52
N GLN A 358 11.34 -12.24 11.54
CA GLN A 358 10.11 -12.49 12.29
C GLN A 358 9.69 -11.28 13.12
N PHE A 359 10.63 -10.62 13.81
CA PHE A 359 10.36 -9.40 14.54
C PHE A 359 9.77 -8.33 13.60
N ASN A 360 10.41 -8.08 12.46
CA ASN A 360 9.95 -7.09 11.49
C ASN A 360 8.58 -7.45 10.92
N ARG A 361 8.34 -8.74 10.64
CA ARG A 361 7.05 -9.26 10.17
C ARG A 361 5.94 -8.97 11.14
N PHE A 362 6.09 -9.38 12.40
CA PHE A 362 5.04 -9.18 13.41
C PHE A 362 4.89 -7.70 13.81
N TYR A 363 5.97 -6.93 13.80
CA TYR A 363 5.89 -5.50 14.02
C TYR A 363 5.05 -4.81 12.95
N ALA A 364 5.28 -5.13 11.69
CA ALA A 364 4.49 -4.61 10.59
C ALA A 364 3.04 -5.14 10.62
N LEU A 365 2.84 -6.44 10.78
CA LEU A 365 1.51 -7.06 10.72
C LEU A 365 0.64 -6.70 11.92
N LEU A 366 1.14 -6.85 13.15
CA LEU A 366 0.30 -6.70 14.35
C LEU A 366 0.15 -5.26 14.83
N ILE A 367 1.02 -4.35 14.41
CA ILE A 367 0.94 -2.92 14.72
C ILE A 367 0.60 -2.11 13.48
N GLY A 368 1.32 -2.34 12.37
CA GLY A 368 1.14 -1.58 11.14
C GLY A 368 -0.19 -1.85 10.43
N ASP A 369 -0.58 -3.12 10.30
CA ASP A 369 -1.83 -3.50 9.64
C ASP A 369 -3.06 -3.42 10.55
N ARG A 370 -2.87 -3.35 11.86
CA ARG A 370 -3.96 -3.31 12.85
C ARG A 370 -5.12 -2.40 12.46
N PRO A 371 -4.92 -1.15 12.04
CA PRO A 371 -6.04 -0.28 11.71
C PRO A 371 -6.90 -0.84 10.57
N TYR A 372 -6.30 -1.36 9.52
CA TYR A 372 -7.04 -1.92 8.39
C TYR A 372 -7.69 -3.27 8.75
N ALA A 373 -7.05 -4.08 9.59
CA ALA A 373 -7.59 -5.35 10.06
C ALA A 373 -8.76 -5.18 11.06
N THR A 374 -8.83 -4.05 11.78
CA THR A 374 -9.81 -3.88 12.86
C THR A 374 -10.86 -2.80 12.62
N LEU A 375 -10.64 -1.93 11.64
CA LEU A 375 -11.54 -0.85 11.27
C LEU A 375 -11.96 -1.01 9.81
N GLU A 376 -13.20 -0.69 9.49
CA GLU A 376 -13.69 -0.67 8.11
C GLU A 376 -13.55 0.76 7.56
N PRO A 377 -12.84 0.97 6.44
CA PRO A 377 -12.82 2.28 5.80
C PRO A 377 -14.19 2.63 5.22
N ASP A 378 -14.57 3.91 5.30
CA ASP A 378 -15.85 4.37 4.77
C ASP A 378 -15.90 4.25 3.24
N HIS A 379 -14.77 4.55 2.57
CA HIS A 379 -14.68 4.47 1.11
C HIS A 379 -13.35 3.84 0.66
N LYS A 380 -13.44 2.84 -0.23
CA LYS A 380 -12.34 2.25 -0.99
C LYS A 380 -12.34 2.83 -2.41
N ILE A 381 -11.40 3.71 -2.71
CA ILE A 381 -11.33 4.45 -3.96
C ILE A 381 -10.43 3.71 -4.95
N TYR A 382 -10.99 3.31 -6.09
CA TYR A 382 -10.28 2.63 -7.17
C TYR A 382 -10.15 3.55 -8.37
N SER A 383 -8.99 3.51 -9.04
CA SER A 383 -8.85 4.14 -10.35
C SER A 383 -9.57 3.32 -11.43
N GLU A 384 -10.16 4.00 -12.43
CA GLU A 384 -10.73 3.34 -13.60
C GLU A 384 -9.67 2.65 -14.47
N LEU A 385 -8.40 3.11 -14.38
CA LEU A 385 -7.25 2.55 -15.11
C LEU A 385 -5.97 2.68 -14.28
N TYR A 386 -5.13 1.63 -14.29
CA TYR A 386 -3.86 1.58 -13.55
C TYR A 386 -2.63 1.36 -14.45
N TYR A 387 -2.78 1.36 -15.77
CA TYR A 387 -1.72 1.09 -16.72
C TYR A 387 -1.82 1.98 -17.97
N THR A 388 -0.72 2.12 -18.68
CA THR A 388 -0.67 2.89 -19.92
C THR A 388 -1.35 2.14 -21.05
N ILE A 389 -2.05 2.87 -21.90
CA ILE A 389 -2.70 2.38 -23.13
C ILE A 389 -2.06 3.00 -24.36
N ASP A 390 -2.32 2.43 -25.54
CA ASP A 390 -1.76 2.91 -26.80
C ASP A 390 -2.08 4.40 -27.04
N GLY A 391 -1.06 5.16 -27.42
CA GLY A 391 -1.15 6.61 -27.69
C GLY A 391 -0.94 7.50 -26.47
N MET A 392 -1.04 6.96 -25.27
CA MET A 392 -0.89 7.74 -24.03
C MET A 392 0.54 8.28 -23.87
N ASP A 393 1.56 7.51 -24.22
CA ASP A 393 2.98 7.88 -24.11
C ASP A 393 3.35 9.14 -24.89
N THR A 394 2.55 9.49 -25.91
CA THR A 394 2.75 10.75 -26.68
C THR A 394 2.64 11.98 -25.78
N TYR A 395 1.78 11.94 -24.77
CA TYR A 395 1.47 13.06 -23.88
C TYR A 395 1.97 12.86 -22.46
N TRP A 396 2.07 11.58 -22.03
CA TRP A 396 2.28 11.24 -20.64
C TRP A 396 3.56 11.81 -20.01
N THR A 397 4.68 11.73 -20.75
CA THR A 397 5.97 12.24 -20.25
C THR A 397 5.90 13.73 -19.91
N GLN A 398 5.27 14.53 -20.78
CA GLN A 398 5.18 15.96 -20.58
C GLN A 398 4.28 16.32 -19.39
N ILE A 399 3.16 15.60 -19.25
CA ILE A 399 2.20 15.85 -18.17
C ILE A 399 2.76 15.42 -16.82
N SER A 400 3.39 14.25 -16.75
CA SER A 400 4.01 13.77 -15.51
C SER A 400 5.14 14.68 -15.05
N ASP A 401 5.95 15.21 -15.97
CA ASP A 401 6.97 16.21 -15.66
C ASP A 401 6.38 17.53 -15.14
N LEU A 402 5.23 17.94 -15.69
CA LEU A 402 4.51 19.12 -15.22
C LEU A 402 3.98 18.92 -13.80
N GLU A 403 3.36 17.76 -13.54
CA GLU A 403 2.83 17.41 -12.21
C GLU A 403 3.95 17.35 -11.18
N ASP A 404 5.01 16.57 -11.43
CA ASP A 404 6.14 16.40 -10.51
C ASP A 404 6.72 17.74 -10.06
N LYS A 405 6.97 18.62 -11.04
CA LYS A 405 7.51 19.94 -10.73
C LYS A 405 6.53 20.83 -9.98
N SER A 406 5.28 20.85 -10.42
CA SER A 406 4.30 21.79 -9.86
C SER A 406 3.92 21.41 -8.45
N ILE A 407 3.70 20.13 -8.17
CA ILE A 407 3.36 19.66 -6.82
C ILE A 407 4.48 19.98 -5.84
N LEU A 408 5.73 19.65 -6.16
CA LEU A 408 6.87 20.00 -5.33
C LEU A 408 7.01 21.52 -5.13
N GLN A 409 6.79 22.30 -6.19
CA GLN A 409 6.87 23.76 -6.12
C GLN A 409 5.74 24.35 -5.26
N PHE A 410 4.53 23.78 -5.27
CA PHE A 410 3.44 24.19 -4.40
C PHE A 410 3.75 23.88 -2.94
N ILE A 411 4.25 22.68 -2.64
CA ILE A 411 4.65 22.30 -1.28
C ILE A 411 5.75 23.21 -0.74
N THR A 412 6.77 23.49 -1.54
CA THR A 412 7.93 24.30 -1.11
C THR A 412 7.69 25.82 -1.21
N GLY A 413 6.55 26.25 -1.74
CA GLY A 413 6.26 27.67 -1.95
C GLY A 413 7.04 28.32 -3.11
N ALA A 414 7.76 27.53 -3.90
CA ALA A 414 8.44 28.04 -5.11
C ALA A 414 7.43 28.45 -6.20
N LYS A 415 6.20 27.93 -6.13
CA LYS A 415 5.04 28.33 -6.91
C LYS A 415 3.88 28.65 -5.95
N SER A 416 3.22 29.79 -6.15
CA SER A 416 2.08 30.17 -5.33
C SER A 416 0.87 29.28 -5.61
N LEU A 417 0.12 28.90 -4.57
CA LEU A 417 -1.17 28.21 -4.72
C LEU A 417 -2.24 29.07 -5.42
N ASP A 418 -2.04 30.37 -5.57
CA ASP A 418 -2.85 31.22 -6.44
C ASP A 418 -2.71 30.88 -7.93
N GLU A 419 -1.62 30.18 -8.30
CA GLU A 419 -1.38 29.69 -9.66
C GLU A 419 -1.99 28.29 -9.93
N TRP A 420 -2.78 27.75 -8.98
CA TRP A 420 -3.39 26.44 -9.11
C TRP A 420 -4.26 26.30 -10.36
N ASP A 421 -5.13 27.25 -10.61
CA ASP A 421 -6.03 27.22 -11.78
C ASP A 421 -5.25 27.27 -13.11
N GLN A 422 -4.10 27.96 -13.11
CA GLN A 422 -3.21 27.97 -14.26
C GLN A 422 -2.53 26.60 -14.44
N PHE A 423 -2.10 25.95 -13.36
CA PHE A 423 -1.56 24.59 -13.42
C PHE A 423 -2.57 23.61 -13.99
N CYS A 424 -3.82 23.62 -13.52
CA CYS A 424 -4.89 22.76 -14.05
C CYS A 424 -5.12 23.04 -15.54
N THR A 425 -5.17 24.31 -15.95
CA THR A 425 -5.30 24.70 -17.35
C THR A 425 -4.14 24.19 -18.19
N ASP A 426 -2.91 24.36 -17.72
CA ASP A 426 -1.70 23.89 -18.40
C ASP A 426 -1.70 22.36 -18.54
N TRP A 427 -2.14 21.63 -17.52
CA TRP A 427 -2.28 20.17 -17.55
C TRP A 427 -3.23 19.74 -18.68
N HIS A 428 -4.42 20.33 -18.76
CA HIS A 428 -5.41 20.02 -19.80
C HIS A 428 -4.87 20.35 -21.21
N VAL A 429 -4.34 21.54 -21.39
CA VAL A 429 -3.85 22.02 -22.72
C VAL A 429 -2.62 21.26 -23.20
N GLN A 430 -1.74 20.82 -22.30
CA GLN A 430 -0.49 20.15 -22.67
C GLN A 430 -0.65 18.64 -22.95
N GLY A 431 -1.89 18.14 -22.94
CA GLY A 431 -2.18 16.76 -23.36
C GLY A 431 -3.10 16.00 -22.40
N GLY A 432 -3.51 16.58 -21.28
CA GLY A 432 -4.41 15.95 -20.32
C GLY A 432 -5.77 15.62 -20.93
N ASP A 433 -6.35 16.55 -21.71
CA ASP A 433 -7.61 16.29 -22.40
C ASP A 433 -7.50 15.11 -23.38
N GLN A 434 -6.37 15.01 -24.10
CA GLN A 434 -6.13 13.91 -25.03
C GLN A 434 -5.99 12.57 -24.29
N ILE A 435 -5.36 12.55 -23.12
CA ILE A 435 -5.27 11.34 -22.29
C ILE A 435 -6.64 10.94 -21.79
N LEU A 436 -7.43 11.88 -21.25
CA LEU A 436 -8.79 11.60 -20.79
C LEU A 436 -9.67 11.04 -21.90
N GLU A 437 -9.57 11.58 -23.12
CA GLU A 437 -10.29 11.07 -24.28
C GLU A 437 -9.86 9.63 -24.64
N LEU A 438 -8.54 9.38 -24.70
CA LEU A 438 -8.01 8.02 -24.95
C LEU A 438 -8.49 7.01 -23.91
N VAL A 439 -8.47 7.37 -22.61
CA VAL A 439 -8.94 6.50 -21.53
C VAL A 439 -10.44 6.29 -21.61
N LYS A 440 -11.21 7.32 -21.91
CA LYS A 440 -12.67 7.23 -22.09
C LYS A 440 -13.05 6.29 -23.23
N ASP A 441 -12.37 6.40 -24.36
CA ASP A 441 -12.59 5.51 -25.51
C ASP A 441 -12.22 4.07 -25.18
N TYR A 442 -11.08 3.86 -24.54
CA TYR A 442 -10.63 2.54 -24.09
C TYR A 442 -11.62 1.87 -23.10
N LEU A 443 -12.18 2.63 -22.18
CA LEU A 443 -13.15 2.10 -21.20
C LEU A 443 -14.53 1.82 -21.82
N ALA A 444 -14.82 2.38 -22.99
CA ALA A 444 -16.07 2.18 -23.72
C ALA A 444 -16.06 0.90 -24.58
N GLU A 445 -14.89 0.39 -24.98
CA GLU A 445 -14.71 -0.87 -25.73
C GLU A 445 -14.96 -2.11 -24.85
#